data_12b5632b6321be3797fa107bc41f9bac
#
_entry.id   12b5632b6321be3797fa107bc41f9bac
#
_cell.length_a   1.000
_cell.length_b   1.000
_cell.length_c   1.000
_cell.angle_alpha   90.00
_cell.angle_beta   90.00
_cell.angle_gamma   90.00
#
_symmetry.space_group_name_H-M   'P 1'
#
loop_
_entity.id
_entity.type
_entity.pdbx_description
1 polymer ?
#
loop_
_entity_poly.entity_id
_entity_poly.type
_entity_poly.pdbx_seq_one_letter_code
_entity_poly.pdbx_strand_id
1 'polypeptide(L)'
;MSAAPKPIHFDNLAEIMHHLGVSGRRIRANPPPGKATEKDVIRIHDRTDRLYELVDGVLVEKIMSFPESAFTCHLIKMLGIFLDDHPLGFLTAPDGAVRLMPGLVRLPDVSFISWDQLPKRERPTDPIADLAPALAVEVLSKGNTKREMGRKVRE
;
A
#
# COMPACT_ATOMS: atom_id res chain seq x y z
N MET A 1 23.25 1.95 2.37
CA MET A 1 22.31 2.89 3.03
C MET A 1 21.64 3.71 1.92
N SER A 2 20.38 3.42 1.60
CA SER A 2 19.64 4.25 0.65
C SER A 2 19.30 5.57 1.33
N ALA A 3 19.68 6.70 0.71
CA ALA A 3 19.36 8.03 1.23
C ALA A 3 17.83 8.19 1.31
N ALA A 4 17.36 8.77 2.41
CA ALA A 4 15.95 9.13 2.52
C ALA A 4 15.54 9.99 1.31
N PRO A 5 14.39 9.75 0.68
CA PRO A 5 13.94 10.53 -0.46
C PRO A 5 13.87 12.00 -0.06
N LYS A 6 14.35 12.88 -0.95
CA LYS A 6 14.24 14.33 -0.72
C LYS A 6 12.76 14.69 -0.56
N PRO A 7 12.41 15.50 0.46
CA PRO A 7 11.04 15.95 0.62
C PRO A 7 10.59 16.70 -0.64
N ILE A 8 9.49 16.26 -1.23
CA ILE A 8 8.86 16.96 -2.34
C ILE A 8 8.03 18.10 -1.75
N HIS A 9 8.24 19.31 -2.25
CA HIS A 9 7.42 20.46 -1.89
C HIS A 9 6.26 20.59 -2.87
N PHE A 10 5.07 20.80 -2.36
CA PHE A 10 3.86 21.05 -3.14
C PHE A 10 3.30 22.43 -2.77
N ASP A 11 2.98 23.22 -3.77
CA ASP A 11 2.45 24.58 -3.55
C ASP A 11 0.96 24.57 -3.19
N ASN A 12 0.23 23.57 -3.68
CA ASN A 12 -1.21 23.46 -3.46
C ASN A 12 -1.74 22.02 -3.64
N LEU A 13 -2.99 21.81 -3.24
CA LEU A 13 -3.66 20.50 -3.33
C LEU A 13 -3.81 19.99 -4.78
N ALA A 14 -4.04 20.91 -5.74
CA ALA A 14 -4.20 20.50 -7.14
C ALA A 14 -2.91 19.89 -7.71
N GLU A 15 -1.76 20.42 -7.31
CA GLU A 15 -0.46 19.87 -7.67
C GLU A 15 -0.26 18.44 -7.10
N ILE A 16 -0.62 18.24 -5.83
CA ILE A 16 -0.57 16.92 -5.19
C ILE A 16 -1.47 15.92 -5.92
N MET A 17 -2.72 16.32 -6.19
CA MET A 17 -3.68 15.48 -6.92
C MET A 17 -3.16 15.11 -8.30
N HIS A 18 -2.58 16.06 -9.00
CA HIS A 18 -1.99 15.83 -10.32
C HIS A 18 -0.77 14.91 -10.22
N HIS A 19 0.13 15.16 -9.27
CA HIS A 19 1.35 14.37 -9.07
C HIS A 19 1.05 12.91 -8.73
N LEU A 20 0.13 12.68 -7.80
CA LEU A 20 -0.21 11.34 -7.33
C LEU A 20 -1.27 10.64 -8.20
N GLY A 21 -2.05 11.40 -8.96
CA GLY A 21 -3.17 10.88 -9.75
C GLY A 21 -4.37 10.48 -8.90
N VAL A 22 -4.53 11.02 -7.69
CA VAL A 22 -5.60 10.64 -6.76
C VAL A 22 -6.57 11.79 -6.51
N SER A 23 -7.80 11.45 -6.09
CA SER A 23 -8.78 12.44 -5.65
C SER A 23 -8.33 13.13 -4.36
N GLY A 24 -8.55 14.45 -4.26
CA GLY A 24 -8.26 15.24 -3.06
C GLY A 24 -8.98 14.75 -1.80
N ARG A 25 -10.12 14.06 -1.94
CA ARG A 25 -10.85 13.43 -0.82
C ARG A 25 -10.06 12.34 -0.12
N ARG A 26 -9.11 11.71 -0.82
CA ARG A 26 -8.25 10.66 -0.28
C ARG A 26 -6.98 11.22 0.36
N ILE A 27 -6.65 12.47 0.13
CA ILE A 27 -5.43 13.11 0.64
C ILE A 27 -5.70 13.62 2.06
N ARG A 28 -4.89 13.15 3.02
CA ARG A 28 -4.97 13.64 4.39
C ARG A 28 -4.18 14.94 4.55
N ALA A 29 -4.82 15.93 5.17
CA ALA A 29 -4.21 17.25 5.36
C ALA A 29 -3.27 17.36 6.59
N ASN A 30 -3.40 16.42 7.55
CA ASN A 30 -2.59 16.44 8.77
C ASN A 30 -2.02 15.02 9.06
N PRO A 31 -0.69 14.84 9.11
CA PRO A 31 0.35 15.85 8.90
C PRO A 31 0.28 16.50 7.49
N PRO A 32 0.87 17.70 7.33
CA PRO A 32 0.86 18.38 6.04
C PRO A 32 1.44 17.51 4.93
N PRO A 33 0.83 17.50 3.72
CA PRO A 33 1.36 16.79 2.57
C PRO A 33 2.85 17.12 2.30
N GLY A 34 3.63 16.10 1.98
CA GLY A 34 5.08 16.20 1.83
C GLY A 34 5.88 16.03 3.14
N LYS A 35 5.20 15.97 4.31
CA LYS A 35 5.84 15.83 5.62
C LYS A 35 5.44 14.57 6.39
N ALA A 36 4.52 13.79 5.88
CA ALA A 36 4.11 12.55 6.52
C ALA A 36 5.23 11.50 6.51
N THR A 37 5.21 10.65 7.51
CA THR A 37 6.18 9.58 7.73
C THR A 37 5.47 8.24 7.94
N GLU A 38 6.22 7.13 7.92
CA GLU A 38 5.70 5.81 8.23
C GLU A 38 5.12 5.71 9.64
N LYS A 39 5.69 6.44 10.61
CA LYS A 39 5.15 6.54 11.98
C LYS A 39 3.74 7.14 11.98
N ASP A 40 3.47 8.03 11.05
CA ASP A 40 2.14 8.65 10.93
C ASP A 40 1.12 7.64 10.39
N VAL A 41 1.51 6.75 9.47
CA VAL A 41 0.65 5.66 8.97
C VAL A 41 0.18 4.80 10.14
N ILE A 42 1.12 4.30 10.95
CA ILE A 42 0.83 3.44 12.11
C ILE A 42 -0.02 4.19 13.13
N ARG A 43 0.42 5.38 13.54
CA ARG A 43 -0.27 6.19 14.57
C ARG A 43 -1.72 6.52 14.19
N ILE A 44 -1.97 6.79 12.91
CA ILE A 44 -3.32 7.13 12.45
C ILE A 44 -4.19 5.88 12.40
N HIS A 45 -3.65 4.76 11.93
CA HIS A 45 -4.35 3.49 11.98
C HIS A 45 -4.77 3.12 13.41
N ASP A 46 -3.85 3.16 14.37
CA ASP A 46 -4.10 2.83 15.77
C ASP A 46 -5.20 3.70 16.42
N ARG A 47 -5.40 4.93 15.92
CA ARG A 47 -6.39 5.87 16.49
C ARG A 47 -7.73 5.88 15.77
N THR A 48 -7.77 5.50 14.50
CA THR A 48 -8.94 5.76 13.65
C THR A 48 -9.42 4.54 12.87
N ASP A 49 -8.70 3.43 12.91
CA ASP A 49 -8.90 2.23 12.08
C ASP A 49 -8.90 2.52 10.57
N ARG A 50 -8.41 3.70 10.16
CA ARG A 50 -8.30 4.07 8.75
C ARG A 50 -6.96 3.66 8.18
N LEU A 51 -7.00 3.18 6.95
CA LEU A 51 -5.82 2.72 6.21
C LEU A 51 -5.30 3.83 5.30
N TYR A 52 -4.00 4.08 5.37
CA TYR A 52 -3.32 5.07 4.52
C TYR A 52 -2.07 4.47 3.90
N GLU A 53 -1.91 4.71 2.61
CA GLU A 53 -0.63 4.58 1.91
C GLU A 53 0.22 5.84 2.15
N LEU A 54 1.54 5.68 2.18
CA LEU A 54 2.48 6.81 2.23
C LEU A 54 3.19 6.92 0.89
N VAL A 55 3.07 8.07 0.25
CA VAL A 55 3.69 8.34 -1.05
C VAL A 55 4.25 9.75 -1.06
N ASP A 56 5.56 9.92 -1.21
CA ASP A 56 6.23 11.22 -1.27
C ASP A 56 5.87 12.15 -0.08
N GLY A 57 5.77 11.56 1.12
CA GLY A 57 5.36 12.30 2.32
C GLY A 57 3.88 12.70 2.35
N VAL A 58 3.05 12.12 1.50
CA VAL A 58 1.60 12.34 1.45
C VAL A 58 0.87 11.07 1.90
N LEU A 59 -0.08 11.22 2.81
CA LEU A 59 -0.97 10.13 3.22
C LEU A 59 -2.18 10.08 2.31
N VAL A 60 -2.34 8.95 1.62
CA VAL A 60 -3.44 8.67 0.69
C VAL A 60 -4.32 7.58 1.26
N GLU A 61 -5.57 7.91 1.56
CA GLU A 61 -6.52 6.96 2.15
C GLU A 61 -6.80 5.79 1.19
N LYS A 62 -6.68 4.57 1.71
CA LYS A 62 -7.11 3.35 1.05
C LYS A 62 -8.60 3.17 1.29
N ILE A 63 -9.38 3.20 0.22
CA ILE A 63 -10.83 3.00 0.25
C ILE A 63 -11.16 1.79 -0.61
N MET A 64 -11.98 0.90 -0.08
CA MET A 64 -12.48 -0.28 -0.78
C MET A 64 -14.00 -0.33 -0.69
N SER A 65 -14.67 -0.55 -1.80
CA SER A 65 -16.12 -0.75 -1.84
C SER A 65 -16.47 -2.23 -1.71
N PHE A 66 -17.77 -2.51 -1.54
CA PHE A 66 -18.25 -3.89 -1.41
C PHE A 66 -17.89 -4.78 -2.61
N PRO A 67 -18.07 -4.36 -3.89
CA PRO A 67 -17.69 -5.18 -5.03
C PRO A 67 -16.21 -5.53 -5.09
N GLU A 68 -15.32 -4.55 -4.84
CA GLU A 68 -13.87 -4.78 -4.81
C GLU A 68 -13.51 -5.73 -3.66
N SER A 69 -14.11 -5.55 -2.48
CA SER A 69 -13.88 -6.42 -1.31
C SER A 69 -14.30 -7.87 -1.60
N ALA A 70 -15.48 -8.08 -2.20
CA ALA A 70 -15.97 -9.40 -2.55
C ALA A 70 -15.08 -10.08 -3.59
N PHE A 71 -14.61 -9.35 -4.60
CA PHE A 71 -13.70 -9.87 -5.61
C PHE A 71 -12.33 -10.22 -5.00
N THR A 72 -11.79 -9.33 -4.16
CA THR A 72 -10.52 -9.57 -3.44
C THR A 72 -10.59 -10.84 -2.59
N CYS A 73 -11.68 -11.03 -1.85
CA CYS A 73 -11.89 -12.24 -1.04
C CYS A 73 -11.92 -13.51 -1.91
N HIS A 74 -12.60 -13.46 -3.07
CA HIS A 74 -12.61 -14.57 -4.02
C HIS A 74 -11.20 -14.88 -4.55
N LEU A 75 -10.44 -13.86 -4.91
CA LEU A 75 -9.06 -14.01 -5.40
C LEU A 75 -8.15 -14.61 -4.33
N ILE A 76 -8.23 -14.12 -3.08
CA ILE A 76 -7.47 -14.68 -1.95
C ILE A 76 -7.80 -16.17 -1.77
N LYS A 77 -9.07 -16.54 -1.85
CA LYS A 77 -9.49 -17.95 -1.78
C LYS A 77 -8.84 -18.80 -2.88
N MET A 78 -8.90 -18.34 -4.14
CA MET A 78 -8.34 -19.10 -5.26
C MET A 78 -6.81 -19.27 -5.16
N LEU A 79 -6.11 -18.19 -4.82
CA LEU A 79 -4.66 -18.25 -4.59
C LEU A 79 -4.31 -19.10 -3.36
N GLY A 80 -5.13 -19.03 -2.30
CA GLY A 80 -4.94 -19.84 -1.10
C GLY A 80 -5.02 -21.32 -1.39
N ILE A 81 -6.03 -21.77 -2.14
CA ILE A 81 -6.16 -23.18 -2.57
C ILE A 81 -4.91 -23.63 -3.34
N PHE A 82 -4.39 -22.80 -4.24
CA PHE A 82 -3.16 -23.11 -4.95
C PHE A 82 -1.97 -23.26 -4.00
N LEU A 83 -1.87 -22.38 -2.99
CA LEU A 83 -0.76 -22.40 -2.03
C LEU A 83 -0.85 -23.55 -1.03
N ASP A 84 -2.03 -24.14 -0.81
CA ASP A 84 -2.18 -25.35 0.02
C ASP A 84 -1.45 -26.55 -0.60
N ASP A 85 -1.51 -26.67 -1.94
CA ASP A 85 -0.77 -27.70 -2.68
C ASP A 85 0.69 -27.30 -2.99
N HIS A 86 0.98 -25.99 -2.97
CA HIS A 86 2.28 -25.42 -3.33
C HIS A 86 2.73 -24.44 -2.23
N PRO A 87 3.38 -24.90 -1.16
CA PRO A 87 3.72 -24.07 0.00
C PRO A 87 4.87 -23.08 -0.28
N LEU A 88 4.68 -22.21 -1.28
CA LEU A 88 5.69 -21.26 -1.78
C LEU A 88 5.79 -19.98 -0.94
N GLY A 89 4.77 -19.66 -0.15
CA GLY A 89 4.67 -18.42 0.61
C GLY A 89 3.33 -18.27 1.30
N PHE A 90 2.92 -17.03 1.50
CA PHE A 90 1.61 -16.70 2.08
C PHE A 90 1.02 -15.43 1.45
N LEU A 91 -0.26 -15.23 1.66
CA LEU A 91 -1.01 -14.06 1.19
C LEU A 91 -1.25 -13.08 2.32
N THR A 92 -1.33 -11.79 1.98
CA THR A 92 -1.88 -10.75 2.86
C THR A 92 -3.13 -10.15 2.24
N ALA A 93 -4.04 -9.70 3.11
CA ALA A 93 -5.27 -9.00 2.76
C ALA A 93 -5.00 -7.48 2.53
N PRO A 94 -6.02 -6.68 2.15
CA PRO A 94 -5.84 -5.26 1.81
C PRO A 94 -5.28 -4.33 2.88
N ASP A 95 -5.24 -4.78 4.14
CA ASP A 95 -4.65 -4.08 5.28
C ASP A 95 -3.17 -4.42 5.52
N GLY A 96 -2.61 -5.34 4.74
CA GLY A 96 -1.20 -5.74 4.80
C GLY A 96 -0.28 -4.65 4.24
N ALA A 97 0.25 -3.79 5.11
CA ALA A 97 1.14 -2.72 4.70
C ALA A 97 2.56 -3.23 4.40
N VAL A 98 3.10 -2.82 3.25
CA VAL A 98 4.46 -3.15 2.82
C VAL A 98 5.25 -1.88 2.51
N ARG A 99 6.51 -1.83 2.93
CA ARG A 99 7.46 -0.79 2.56
C ARG A 99 8.22 -1.22 1.31
N LEU A 100 7.92 -0.61 0.17
CA LEU A 100 8.63 -0.89 -1.08
C LEU A 100 10.02 -0.23 -1.11
N MET A 101 10.10 0.96 -0.53
CA MET A 101 11.34 1.71 -0.32
C MET A 101 11.13 2.75 0.80
N PRO A 102 12.20 3.37 1.35
CA PRO A 102 12.06 4.41 2.37
C PRO A 102 11.09 5.51 1.93
N GLY A 103 10.05 5.77 2.73
CA GLY A 103 9.02 6.78 2.42
C GLY A 103 7.95 6.34 1.44
N LEU A 104 7.96 5.09 0.98
CA LEU A 104 6.90 4.53 0.13
C LEU A 104 6.29 3.30 0.81
N VAL A 105 5.08 3.46 1.34
CA VAL A 105 4.27 2.38 1.93
C VAL A 105 3.03 2.17 1.10
N ARG A 106 2.80 0.94 0.68
CA ARG A 106 1.63 0.52 -0.08
C ARG A 106 0.81 -0.52 0.68
N LEU A 107 -0.49 -0.54 0.37
CA LEU A 107 -1.43 -1.55 0.84
C LEU A 107 -2.10 -2.21 -0.38
N PRO A 108 -1.45 -3.17 -1.05
CA PRO A 108 -2.08 -3.87 -2.16
C PRO A 108 -3.35 -4.60 -1.72
N ASP A 109 -4.30 -4.79 -2.64
CA ASP A 109 -5.53 -5.53 -2.33
C ASP A 109 -5.25 -7.00 -2.00
N VAL A 110 -4.25 -7.59 -2.66
CA VAL A 110 -3.66 -8.89 -2.30
C VAL A 110 -2.16 -8.80 -2.50
N SER A 111 -1.39 -9.30 -1.53
CA SER A 111 0.05 -9.51 -1.72
C SER A 111 0.39 -10.98 -1.54
N PHE A 112 1.28 -11.49 -2.37
CA PHE A 112 1.93 -12.78 -2.16
C PHE A 112 3.38 -12.55 -1.73
N ILE A 113 3.75 -13.11 -0.59
CA ILE A 113 5.10 -13.07 -0.04
C ILE A 113 5.69 -14.47 -0.15
N SER A 114 6.77 -14.61 -0.93
CA SER A 114 7.47 -15.87 -1.04
C SER A 114 8.33 -16.13 0.21
N TRP A 115 8.37 -17.40 0.65
CA TRP A 115 9.27 -17.81 1.73
C TRP A 115 10.74 -17.54 1.41
N ASP A 116 11.12 -17.51 0.14
CA ASP A 116 12.51 -17.27 -0.27
C ASP A 116 12.94 -15.81 -0.08
N GLN A 117 11.98 -14.88 0.09
CA GLN A 117 12.24 -13.48 0.40
C GLN A 117 12.52 -13.26 1.89
N LEU A 118 12.19 -14.23 2.75
CA LEU A 118 12.19 -14.07 4.19
C LEU A 118 13.35 -14.80 4.85
N PRO A 119 14.17 -14.11 5.67
CA PRO A 119 15.18 -14.77 6.49
C PRO A 119 14.52 -15.84 7.36
N LYS A 120 15.08 -17.06 7.37
CA LYS A 120 14.56 -18.20 8.16
C LYS A 120 13.12 -18.60 7.89
N ARG A 121 12.49 -18.08 6.82
CA ARG A 121 11.06 -18.28 6.51
C ARG A 121 10.12 -17.84 7.63
N GLU A 122 10.48 -16.79 8.35
CA GLU A 122 9.68 -16.22 9.43
C GLU A 122 8.85 -15.04 8.89
N ARG A 123 7.57 -14.99 9.27
CA ARG A 123 6.69 -13.86 8.89
C ARG A 123 7.12 -12.59 9.60
N PRO A 124 7.11 -11.42 8.91
CA PRO A 124 7.33 -10.14 9.58
C PRO A 124 6.32 -9.92 10.70
N THR A 125 6.77 -9.33 11.81
CA THR A 125 5.94 -8.96 12.96
C THR A 125 5.70 -7.46 13.07
N ASP A 126 6.43 -6.66 12.30
CA ASP A 126 6.27 -5.21 12.27
C ASP A 126 4.95 -4.81 11.58
N PRO A 127 4.31 -3.71 12.02
CA PRO A 127 3.08 -3.20 11.41
C PRO A 127 3.20 -2.88 9.92
N ILE A 128 4.40 -2.52 9.46
CA ILE A 128 4.74 -2.32 8.05
C ILE A 128 5.89 -3.26 7.71
N ALA A 129 5.63 -4.25 6.87
CA ALA A 129 6.67 -5.21 6.46
C ALA A 129 7.70 -4.53 5.53
N ASP A 130 8.99 -4.67 5.86
CA ASP A 130 10.09 -4.10 5.07
C ASP A 130 10.47 -5.04 3.92
N LEU A 131 9.61 -5.12 2.93
CA LEU A 131 9.79 -5.95 1.74
C LEU A 131 8.90 -5.48 0.58
N ALA A 132 9.32 -5.77 -0.64
CA ALA A 132 8.44 -5.73 -1.81
C ALA A 132 7.86 -7.13 -2.03
N PRO A 133 6.53 -7.29 -2.13
CA PRO A 133 5.92 -8.61 -2.35
C PRO A 133 6.32 -9.20 -3.71
N ALA A 134 6.38 -10.54 -3.79
CA ALA A 134 6.65 -11.22 -5.07
C ALA A 134 5.51 -11.04 -6.08
N LEU A 135 4.28 -10.82 -5.59
CA LEU A 135 3.12 -10.43 -6.39
C LEU A 135 2.30 -9.43 -5.58
N ALA A 136 1.94 -8.31 -6.20
CA ALA A 136 0.96 -7.35 -5.70
C ALA A 136 -0.20 -7.25 -6.68
N VAL A 137 -1.42 -7.33 -6.17
CA VAL A 137 -2.65 -7.22 -6.97
C VAL A 137 -3.44 -6.00 -6.48
N GLU A 138 -3.88 -5.19 -7.44
CA GLU A 138 -4.79 -4.07 -7.22
C GLU A 138 -6.09 -4.32 -7.98
N VAL A 139 -7.20 -4.32 -7.27
CA VAL A 139 -8.54 -4.44 -7.85
C VAL A 139 -9.02 -3.06 -8.25
N LEU A 140 -9.22 -2.87 -9.55
CA LEU A 140 -9.60 -1.55 -10.07
C LEU A 140 -11.02 -1.17 -9.65
N SER A 141 -11.16 0.05 -9.17
CA SER A 141 -12.43 0.69 -8.83
C SER A 141 -12.72 1.90 -9.72
N LYS A 142 -13.96 2.38 -9.69
CA LYS A 142 -14.35 3.61 -10.41
C LYS A 142 -13.57 4.85 -9.97
N GLY A 143 -13.00 4.83 -8.77
CA GLY A 143 -12.22 5.93 -8.20
C GLY A 143 -10.75 5.95 -8.63
N ASN A 144 -10.25 4.89 -9.25
CA ASN A 144 -8.86 4.82 -9.69
C ASN A 144 -8.67 5.59 -11.01
N THR A 145 -7.56 6.30 -11.11
CA THR A 145 -7.15 6.97 -12.35
C THR A 145 -6.06 6.15 -13.06
N LYS A 146 -5.96 6.32 -14.39
CA LYS A 146 -4.87 5.71 -15.16
C LYS A 146 -3.49 6.15 -14.67
N ARG A 147 -3.38 7.38 -14.14
CA ARG A 147 -2.13 7.93 -13.62
C ARG A 147 -1.73 7.26 -12.31
N GLU A 148 -2.67 7.12 -11.38
CA GLU A 148 -2.45 6.39 -10.11
C GLU A 148 -1.99 4.97 -10.38
N MET A 149 -2.73 4.24 -11.21
CA MET A 149 -2.43 2.85 -11.52
C MET A 149 -1.11 2.68 -12.29
N GLY A 150 -0.85 3.54 -13.27
CA GLY A 150 0.41 3.55 -13.98
C GLY A 150 1.61 3.87 -13.10
N ARG A 151 1.42 4.62 -12.00
CA ARG A 151 2.44 4.84 -10.98
C ARG A 151 2.68 3.56 -10.16
N LYS A 152 1.62 2.95 -9.63
CA LYS A 152 1.71 1.71 -8.83
C LYS A 152 2.40 0.57 -9.57
N VAL A 153 2.15 0.44 -10.88
CA VAL A 153 2.79 -0.59 -11.72
C VAL A 153 4.30 -0.35 -11.90
N ARG A 154 4.77 0.89 -11.79
CA ARG A 154 6.21 1.22 -11.95
C ARG A 154 6.99 1.17 -10.64
N GLU A 155 6.33 1.18 -9.52
CA GLU A 155 6.93 1.07 -8.19
C GLU A 155 7.27 -0.39 -7.84
#